data_158924167e77e7c4c91499939b537042
#
_entry.id   158924167e77e7c4c91499939b537042
#
_cell.length_a   1.000
_cell.length_b   1.000
_cell.length_c   1.000
_cell.angle_alpha   90.00
_cell.angle_beta   90.00
_cell.angle_gamma   90.00
#
_symmetry.space_group_name_H-M   'P 1'
#
loop_
_entity.id
_entity.type
_entity.pdbx_description
1 polymer ?
#
loop_
_entity_poly.entity_id
_entity_poly.type
_entity_poly.pdbx_seq_one_letter_code
_entity_poly.pdbx_strand_id
1 'polypeptide(L)'
;MKAVQYFNFQNSLAALNFYEKHLGATNIQRLGGDNEMFNDMPDEYKVDADFTMHASFEVFGETFYCSDTWKNKKIDNSGAIVAFTFDQSDEEAKKRAVDFFNKAVEAGCEATMPLGKTEWSELYGMFNDPFGVTWMINAE
;
A
#
# COMPACT_ATOMS: atom_id res chain seq x y z
N MET A 1 -2.59 21.07 8.12
CA MET A 1 -2.48 19.74 8.78
C MET A 1 -3.23 18.73 7.95
N LYS A 2 -2.67 17.53 7.73
CA LYS A 2 -3.33 16.43 6.99
C LYS A 2 -3.02 15.10 7.68
N ALA A 3 -3.88 14.11 7.48
CA ALA A 3 -3.63 12.73 7.89
C ALA A 3 -3.12 11.94 6.69
N VAL A 4 -2.16 11.07 6.91
CA VAL A 4 -1.61 10.18 5.89
C VAL A 4 -1.55 8.77 6.46
N GLN A 5 -1.99 7.78 5.70
CA GLN A 5 -1.84 6.38 6.10
C GLN A 5 -0.36 6.02 6.12
N TYR A 6 0.12 5.57 7.25
CA TYR A 6 1.50 5.13 7.45
C TYR A 6 1.52 3.62 7.69
N PHE A 7 2.26 2.90 6.87
CA PHE A 7 2.41 1.46 7.02
C PHE A 7 3.76 1.12 7.64
N ASN A 8 3.77 0.14 8.51
CA ASN A 8 4.99 -0.56 8.89
C ASN A 8 5.02 -1.92 8.21
N PHE A 9 6.15 -2.24 7.59
CA PHE A 9 6.37 -3.53 6.94
C PHE A 9 7.64 -4.17 7.49
N GLN A 10 7.74 -5.49 7.38
CA GLN A 10 9.01 -6.16 7.60
C GLN A 10 9.96 -5.96 6.41
N ASN A 11 9.42 -5.75 5.22
CA ASN A 11 10.18 -5.50 3.99
C ASN A 11 9.45 -4.47 3.11
N SER A 12 9.64 -3.20 3.40
CA SER A 12 9.02 -2.12 2.63
C SER A 12 9.52 -2.08 1.19
N LEU A 13 10.78 -2.42 0.94
CA LEU A 13 11.31 -2.44 -0.43
C LEU A 13 10.54 -3.42 -1.30
N ALA A 14 10.28 -4.62 -0.78
CA ALA A 14 9.47 -5.62 -1.50
C ALA A 14 8.03 -5.14 -1.70
N ALA A 15 7.43 -4.49 -0.70
CA ALA A 15 6.09 -3.92 -0.81
C ALA A 15 6.03 -2.82 -1.87
N LEU A 16 6.98 -1.90 -1.87
CA LEU A 16 7.06 -0.82 -2.85
C LEU A 16 7.23 -1.37 -4.27
N ASN A 17 8.08 -2.36 -4.47
CA ASN A 17 8.26 -3.00 -5.77
C ASN A 17 6.96 -3.67 -6.26
N PHE A 18 6.25 -4.34 -5.37
CA PHE A 18 4.96 -4.96 -5.69
C PHE A 18 3.92 -3.91 -6.04
N TYR A 19 3.83 -2.84 -5.26
CA TYR A 19 2.86 -1.76 -5.47
C TYR A 19 3.12 -1.02 -6.78
N GLU A 20 4.38 -0.76 -7.10
CA GLU A 20 4.75 -0.15 -8.39
C GLU A 20 4.36 -1.03 -9.56
N LYS A 21 4.66 -2.32 -9.47
CA LYS A 21 4.42 -3.27 -10.57
C LYS A 21 2.95 -3.62 -10.75
N HIS A 22 2.19 -3.75 -9.65
CA HIS A 22 0.87 -4.36 -9.69
C HIS A 22 -0.28 -3.47 -9.22
N LEU A 23 -0.02 -2.47 -8.39
CA LEU A 23 -1.07 -1.59 -7.84
C LEU A 23 -1.01 -0.16 -8.38
N GLY A 24 -0.22 0.08 -9.41
CA GLY A 24 -0.13 1.40 -10.02
C GLY A 24 0.50 2.47 -9.15
N ALA A 25 1.33 2.09 -8.18
CA ALA A 25 2.02 3.06 -7.33
C ALA A 25 3.01 3.88 -8.15
N THR A 26 3.01 5.18 -7.91
CA THR A 26 3.87 6.16 -8.57
C THR A 26 4.53 7.07 -7.56
N ASN A 27 5.43 7.94 -8.03
CA ASN A 27 6.13 8.93 -7.22
C ASN A 27 6.75 8.32 -5.96
N ILE A 28 7.43 7.18 -6.13
CA ILE A 28 8.07 6.46 -5.03
C ILE A 28 9.36 7.17 -4.65
N GLN A 29 9.48 7.53 -3.37
CA GLN A 29 10.68 8.11 -2.79
C GLN A 29 11.05 7.32 -1.56
N ARG A 30 12.30 6.87 -1.49
CA ARG A 30 12.76 5.98 -0.45
C ARG A 30 14.08 6.44 0.15
N LEU A 31 14.13 6.47 1.48
CA LEU A 31 15.33 6.67 2.26
C LEU A 31 15.78 5.31 2.81
N GLY A 32 16.87 4.79 2.28
CA GLY A 32 17.40 3.46 2.67
C GLY A 32 18.46 3.52 3.75
N GLY A 33 18.86 2.35 4.22
CA GLY A 33 19.89 2.21 5.26
C GLY A 33 21.30 2.61 4.83
N ASP A 34 21.53 2.80 3.53
CA ASP A 34 22.78 3.33 2.98
C ASP A 34 22.88 4.86 3.01
N ASN A 35 21.82 5.53 3.48
CA ASN A 35 21.85 6.99 3.62
C ASN A 35 22.89 7.42 4.66
N GLU A 36 23.59 8.53 4.35
CA GLU A 36 24.66 9.05 5.21
C GLU A 36 24.23 9.40 6.64
N MET A 37 22.90 9.58 6.88
CA MET A 37 22.37 9.79 8.22
C MET A 37 22.73 8.66 9.20
N PHE A 38 23.00 7.45 8.68
CA PHE A 38 23.37 6.29 9.49
C PHE A 38 24.87 6.22 9.82
N ASN A 39 25.71 7.05 9.18
CA ASN A 39 27.15 6.98 9.34
C ASN A 39 27.63 7.25 10.77
N ASP A 40 26.97 8.18 11.47
CA ASP A 40 27.32 8.59 12.83
C ASP A 40 26.46 7.93 13.91
N MET A 41 25.61 6.97 13.51
CA MET A 41 24.77 6.25 14.47
C MET A 41 25.57 5.15 15.20
N PRO A 42 25.20 4.84 16.46
CA PRO A 42 25.73 3.65 17.13
C PRO A 42 25.50 2.38 16.30
N ASP A 43 26.41 1.41 16.40
CA ASP A 43 26.36 0.20 15.62
C ASP A 43 25.04 -0.58 15.78
N GLU A 44 24.39 -0.51 16.94
CA GLU A 44 23.09 -1.14 17.19
C GLU A 44 21.95 -0.61 16.32
N TYR A 45 22.10 0.61 15.77
CA TYR A 45 21.11 1.25 14.89
C TYR A 45 21.51 1.22 13.41
N LYS A 46 22.67 0.66 13.09
CA LYS A 46 23.10 0.49 11.70
C LYS A 46 22.31 -0.65 11.06
N VAL A 47 21.90 -0.44 9.82
CA VAL A 47 21.04 -1.33 9.06
C VAL A 47 21.58 -1.51 7.64
N ASP A 48 21.10 -2.54 6.96
CA ASP A 48 21.48 -2.79 5.56
C ASP A 48 20.91 -1.73 4.63
N ALA A 49 21.48 -1.63 3.42
CA ALA A 49 20.99 -0.73 2.38
C ALA A 49 19.53 -1.00 2.01
N ASP A 50 19.08 -2.24 2.12
CA ASP A 50 17.70 -2.64 1.82
C ASP A 50 16.70 -2.23 2.90
N PHE A 51 17.16 -1.88 4.09
CA PHE A 51 16.30 -1.37 5.15
C PHE A 51 15.71 -0.03 4.72
N THR A 52 14.38 0.11 4.85
CA THR A 52 13.69 1.36 4.54
C THR A 52 13.43 2.14 5.81
N MET A 53 14.12 3.27 5.97
CA MET A 53 13.91 4.19 7.08
C MET A 53 12.60 4.96 6.93
N HIS A 54 12.31 5.39 5.71
CA HIS A 54 11.08 6.09 5.35
C HIS A 54 10.89 6.02 3.84
N ALA A 55 9.64 5.88 3.44
CA ALA A 55 9.28 5.99 2.02
C ALA A 55 7.91 6.64 1.87
N SER A 56 7.71 7.25 0.72
CA SER A 56 6.41 7.74 0.29
C SER A 56 6.10 7.21 -1.10
N PHE A 57 4.83 7.03 -1.38
CA PHE A 57 4.33 6.63 -2.70
C PHE A 57 2.89 7.10 -2.88
N GLU A 58 2.41 7.05 -4.11
CA GLU A 58 1.05 7.45 -4.44
C GLU A 58 0.31 6.31 -5.13
N VAL A 59 -0.95 6.12 -4.77
CA VAL A 59 -1.90 5.25 -5.50
C VAL A 59 -3.16 6.07 -5.72
N PHE A 60 -3.63 6.14 -6.95
CA PHE A 60 -4.74 7.01 -7.36
C PHE A 60 -4.54 8.48 -6.94
N GLY A 61 -3.29 8.95 -6.95
CA GLY A 61 -2.95 10.32 -6.53
C GLY A 61 -2.96 10.56 -5.03
N GLU A 62 -3.32 9.56 -4.22
CA GLU A 62 -3.30 9.66 -2.76
C GLU A 62 -1.93 9.23 -2.22
N THR A 63 -1.44 9.97 -1.24
CA THR A 63 -0.11 9.73 -0.66
C THR A 63 -0.17 8.75 0.49
N PHE A 64 0.78 7.83 0.50
CA PHE A 64 1.00 6.84 1.58
C PHE A 64 2.45 6.89 2.02
N TYR A 65 2.70 6.59 3.28
CA TYR A 65 4.04 6.45 3.84
C TYR A 65 4.28 5.04 4.33
N CYS A 66 5.54 4.62 4.35
CA CYS A 66 5.91 3.36 4.98
C CYS A 66 7.36 3.38 5.49
N SER A 67 7.65 2.43 6.36
CA SER A 67 9.01 2.13 6.81
C SER A 67 9.10 0.70 7.29
N ASP A 68 10.33 0.20 7.37
CA ASP A 68 10.59 -1.11 7.96
C ASP A 68 10.50 -1.06 9.48
N THR A 69 10.10 -2.18 10.07
CA THR A 69 10.16 -2.33 11.52
C THR A 69 11.59 -2.59 11.96
N TRP A 70 11.95 -2.05 13.13
CA TRP A 70 13.24 -2.31 13.74
C TRP A 70 13.35 -3.79 14.16
N LYS A 71 14.52 -4.37 13.92
CA LYS A 71 14.83 -5.75 14.30
C LYS A 71 13.85 -6.77 13.73
N ASN A 72 13.30 -6.48 12.55
CA ASN A 72 12.37 -7.36 11.84
C ASN A 72 11.14 -7.76 12.68
N LYS A 73 10.65 -6.83 13.50
CA LYS A 73 9.47 -7.06 14.33
C LYS A 73 8.27 -7.44 13.46
N LYS A 74 7.54 -8.47 13.86
CA LYS A 74 6.31 -8.89 13.18
C LYS A 74 5.24 -7.80 13.25
N ILE A 75 4.54 -7.62 12.13
CA ILE A 75 3.45 -6.65 11.99
C ILE A 75 2.19 -7.39 11.60
N ASP A 76 1.11 -6.99 12.24
CA ASP A 76 -0.25 -7.38 11.87
C ASP A 76 -0.99 -6.12 11.41
N ASN A 77 -1.18 -5.99 10.10
CA ASN A 77 -1.91 -4.87 9.49
C ASN A 77 -3.41 -5.18 9.31
N SER A 78 -3.88 -6.33 9.78
CA SER A 78 -5.30 -6.68 9.73
C SER A 78 -6.10 -5.68 10.58
N GLY A 79 -7.27 -5.36 10.18
CA GLY A 79 -8.10 -4.39 10.88
C GLY A 79 -7.94 -2.93 10.41
N ALA A 80 -6.86 -2.60 9.72
CA ALA A 80 -6.72 -1.32 9.03
C ALA A 80 -6.96 -1.54 7.53
N ILE A 81 -7.94 -0.84 6.96
CA ILE A 81 -8.35 -0.99 5.57
C ILE A 81 -8.18 0.33 4.86
N VAL A 82 -7.53 0.31 3.69
CA VAL A 82 -7.50 1.47 2.81
C VAL A 82 -8.69 1.36 1.86
N ALA A 83 -9.62 2.29 1.97
CA ALA A 83 -10.79 2.34 1.11
C ALA A 83 -10.66 3.48 0.11
N PHE A 84 -10.72 3.15 -1.18
CA PHE A 84 -10.86 4.13 -2.24
C PHE A 84 -12.35 4.30 -2.53
N THR A 85 -12.85 5.51 -2.32
CA THR A 85 -14.25 5.85 -2.59
C THR A 85 -14.33 6.83 -3.76
N PHE A 86 -15.39 6.72 -4.52
CA PHE A 86 -15.63 7.60 -5.65
C PHE A 86 -17.12 7.62 -5.98
N ASP A 87 -17.54 8.66 -6.72
CA ASP A 87 -18.93 8.80 -7.16
C ASP A 87 -19.29 7.66 -8.12
N GLN A 88 -20.32 6.90 -7.78
CA GLN A 88 -20.77 5.76 -8.57
C GLN A 88 -21.21 6.11 -9.99
N SER A 89 -21.51 7.38 -10.27
CA SER A 89 -21.82 7.86 -11.61
C SER A 89 -20.57 8.18 -12.46
N ASP A 90 -19.37 8.18 -11.83
CA ASP A 90 -18.11 8.43 -12.52
C ASP A 90 -17.59 7.15 -13.20
N GLU A 91 -17.90 7.01 -14.51
CA GLU A 91 -17.54 5.83 -15.29
C GLU A 91 -16.03 5.66 -15.46
N GLU A 92 -15.25 6.75 -15.51
CA GLU A 92 -13.79 6.66 -15.57
C GLU A 92 -13.21 6.11 -14.26
N ALA A 93 -13.71 6.58 -13.13
CA ALA A 93 -13.29 6.07 -11.82
C ALA A 93 -13.64 4.58 -11.67
N LYS A 94 -14.82 4.15 -12.14
CA LYS A 94 -15.20 2.73 -12.15
C LYS A 94 -14.21 1.88 -12.94
N LYS A 95 -13.84 2.30 -14.15
CA LYS A 95 -12.87 1.58 -14.99
C LYS A 95 -11.52 1.44 -14.29
N ARG A 96 -11.04 2.52 -13.71
CA ARG A 96 -9.77 2.54 -12.99
C ARG A 96 -9.81 1.60 -11.77
N ALA A 97 -10.92 1.60 -11.05
CA ALA A 97 -11.12 0.73 -9.89
C ALA A 97 -11.16 -0.75 -10.28
N VAL A 98 -11.87 -1.10 -11.38
CA VAL A 98 -11.92 -2.46 -11.91
C VAL A 98 -10.54 -2.93 -12.34
N ASP A 99 -9.81 -2.11 -13.09
CA ASP A 99 -8.43 -2.43 -13.51
C ASP A 99 -7.52 -2.67 -12.31
N PHE A 100 -7.57 -1.80 -11.34
CA PHE A 100 -6.78 -1.87 -10.10
C PHE A 100 -7.05 -3.22 -9.39
N PHE A 101 -8.30 -3.55 -9.18
CA PHE A 101 -8.70 -4.77 -8.48
C PHE A 101 -8.27 -6.02 -9.25
N ASN A 102 -8.53 -6.05 -10.56
CA ASN A 102 -8.21 -7.20 -11.40
C ASN A 102 -6.69 -7.43 -11.49
N LYS A 103 -5.90 -6.38 -11.63
CA LYS A 103 -4.43 -6.48 -11.62
C LYS A 103 -3.90 -7.02 -10.29
N ALA A 104 -4.48 -6.59 -9.19
CA ALA A 104 -4.12 -7.09 -7.87
C ALA A 104 -4.38 -8.60 -7.75
N VAL A 105 -5.55 -9.06 -8.16
CA VAL A 105 -5.92 -10.47 -8.12
C VAL A 105 -5.04 -11.30 -9.06
N GLU A 106 -4.77 -10.83 -10.26
CA GLU A 106 -3.86 -11.47 -11.20
C GLU A 106 -2.44 -11.61 -10.65
N ALA A 107 -2.02 -10.65 -9.84
CA ALA A 107 -0.71 -10.66 -9.18
C ALA A 107 -0.65 -11.56 -7.95
N GLY A 108 -1.76 -12.19 -7.56
CA GLY A 108 -1.82 -13.12 -6.43
C GLY A 108 -2.43 -12.56 -5.16
N CYS A 109 -2.97 -11.34 -5.16
CA CYS A 109 -3.73 -10.83 -4.03
C CYS A 109 -5.01 -11.65 -3.83
N GLU A 110 -5.39 -11.85 -2.57
CA GLU A 110 -6.58 -12.63 -2.20
C GLU A 110 -7.80 -11.73 -2.17
N ALA A 111 -8.75 -11.98 -3.08
CA ALA A 111 -10.05 -11.30 -3.04
C ALA A 111 -10.87 -11.86 -1.88
N THR A 112 -10.99 -11.09 -0.80
CA THR A 112 -11.82 -11.47 0.36
C THR A 112 -13.29 -11.14 0.14
N MET A 113 -13.56 -10.13 -0.69
CA MET A 113 -14.88 -9.80 -1.19
C MET A 113 -14.74 -9.53 -2.70
N PRO A 114 -15.26 -10.43 -3.57
CA PRO A 114 -15.17 -10.21 -5.01
C PRO A 114 -15.81 -8.88 -5.43
N LEU A 115 -15.21 -8.25 -6.45
CA LEU A 115 -15.69 -6.98 -6.95
C LEU A 115 -17.08 -7.14 -7.59
N GLY A 116 -18.04 -6.37 -7.14
CA GLY A 116 -19.40 -6.43 -7.66
C GLY A 116 -20.35 -5.46 -6.98
N LYS A 117 -21.61 -5.53 -7.35
CA LYS A 117 -22.67 -4.72 -6.79
C LYS A 117 -23.12 -5.26 -5.44
N THR A 118 -23.38 -4.38 -4.50
CA THR A 118 -24.01 -4.68 -3.21
C THR A 118 -25.27 -3.83 -3.02
N GLU A 119 -25.95 -3.98 -1.89
CA GLU A 119 -27.13 -3.16 -1.58
C GLU A 119 -26.80 -1.67 -1.38
N TRP A 120 -25.55 -1.38 -0.93
CA TRP A 120 -25.12 -0.01 -0.61
C TRP A 120 -24.19 0.59 -1.66
N SER A 121 -23.71 -0.18 -2.64
CA SER A 121 -22.72 0.29 -3.60
C SER A 121 -22.92 -0.35 -4.96
N GLU A 122 -22.76 0.41 -6.03
CA GLU A 122 -22.75 -0.10 -7.39
C GLU A 122 -21.49 -0.88 -7.72
N LEU A 123 -20.40 -0.63 -7.00
CA LEU A 123 -19.14 -1.35 -7.18
C LEU A 123 -18.40 -1.40 -5.85
N TYR A 124 -18.28 -2.59 -5.29
CA TYR A 124 -17.65 -2.85 -4.00
C TYR A 124 -16.80 -4.10 -4.07
N GLY A 125 -15.66 -4.10 -3.39
CA GLY A 125 -14.83 -5.27 -3.25
C GLY A 125 -13.64 -5.03 -2.35
N MET A 126 -13.01 -6.11 -1.88
CA MET A 126 -11.82 -6.06 -1.04
C MET A 126 -10.82 -7.14 -1.44
N PHE A 127 -9.55 -6.82 -1.29
CA PHE A 127 -8.49 -7.82 -1.41
C PHE A 127 -7.41 -7.57 -0.36
N ASN A 128 -6.71 -8.63 0.00
CA ASN A 128 -5.51 -8.56 0.83
C ASN A 128 -4.28 -8.68 -0.07
N ASP A 129 -3.30 -7.80 0.15
CA ASP A 129 -2.02 -7.92 -0.54
C ASP A 129 -1.08 -8.88 0.20
N PRO A 130 0.09 -9.25 -0.40
CA PRO A 130 1.02 -10.18 0.25
C PRO A 130 1.68 -9.62 1.53
N PHE A 131 1.51 -8.34 1.81
CA PHE A 131 2.13 -7.66 2.96
C PHE A 131 1.12 -7.42 4.10
N GLY A 132 -0.09 -7.97 3.97
CA GLY A 132 -1.10 -7.93 5.03
C GLY A 132 -2.01 -6.71 5.00
N VAL A 133 -1.90 -5.85 4.01
CA VAL A 133 -2.77 -4.68 3.87
C VAL A 133 -4.04 -5.07 3.12
N THR A 134 -5.18 -4.64 3.65
CA THR A 134 -6.48 -4.79 2.98
C THR A 134 -6.82 -3.53 2.20
N TRP A 135 -7.18 -3.70 0.94
CA TRP A 135 -7.59 -2.63 0.03
C TRP A 135 -9.06 -2.81 -0.33
N MET A 136 -9.81 -1.74 -0.31
CA MET A 136 -11.25 -1.75 -0.59
C MET A 136 -11.58 -0.78 -1.73
N ILE A 137 -12.49 -1.18 -2.57
CA ILE A 137 -13.17 -0.31 -3.55
C ILE A 137 -14.60 -0.12 -3.06
N ASN A 138 -15.06 1.12 -3.02
CA ASN A 138 -16.41 1.44 -2.59
C ASN A 138 -16.95 2.64 -3.39
N ALA A 139 -17.76 2.38 -4.40
CA ALA A 139 -18.47 3.42 -5.13
C ALA A 139 -19.67 3.90 -4.31
N GLU A 140 -19.83 5.22 -4.17
CA GLU A 140 -20.87 5.84 -3.37
C GLU A 140 -21.88 6.64 -4.21
#